data_74710797080a388bfa076d89e1fe75a6
#
_entry.id   74710797080a388bfa076d89e1fe75a6
#
_cell.length_a   1.000
_cell.length_b   1.000
_cell.length_c   1.000
_cell.angle_alpha   90.00
_cell.angle_beta   90.00
_cell.angle_gamma   90.00
#
_symmetry.space_group_name_H-M   'P 1'
#
loop_
_entity.id
_entity.type
_entity.pdbx_description
1 polymer ?
#
loop_
_entity_poly.entity_id
_entity_poly.type
_entity_poly.pdbx_seq_one_letter_code
_entity_poly.pdbx_strand_id
1 'polypeptide(L)'
;VEGVFYPVKNDFIPYNLSLVEEYPHLVQDDERAKVWFKYDHRFKQPKIALTFRIETPKVYRSVKNLELAKLYEAMMQEGLNELVYPIQIAGLSYGLSIEKKGVLLSLGGYSERIGDLIKLVTKNLKEVKVDEQKFANIKEAMIRGLKNKKLGQAYSRGGYYNYLMLLQELYTDEEKLAALTPITLS
;
A
#
# COMPACT_ATOMS: atom_id res chain seq x y z
N VAL A 1 -26.55 -16.28 -28.31
CA VAL A 1 -25.69 -17.14 -27.49
C VAL A 1 -26.03 -16.76 -26.04
N GLU A 2 -26.85 -17.57 -25.39
CA GLU A 2 -27.16 -17.42 -23.96
C GLU A 2 -25.88 -17.67 -23.15
N GLY A 3 -25.51 -16.73 -22.26
CA GLY A 3 -24.39 -16.90 -21.33
C GLY A 3 -23.16 -16.03 -21.61
N VAL A 4 -23.17 -15.13 -22.59
CA VAL A 4 -22.08 -14.14 -22.74
C VAL A 4 -22.42 -12.89 -21.91
N PHE A 5 -21.76 -12.75 -20.79
CA PHE A 5 -21.85 -11.52 -19.99
C PHE A 5 -20.82 -10.51 -20.49
N TYR A 6 -21.28 -9.32 -20.82
CA TYR A 6 -20.35 -8.20 -21.04
C TYR A 6 -19.73 -7.78 -19.70
N PRO A 7 -18.42 -7.52 -19.67
CA PRO A 7 -17.80 -6.99 -18.46
C PRO A 7 -18.46 -5.66 -18.06
N VAL A 8 -18.56 -5.42 -16.78
CA VAL A 8 -19.05 -4.16 -16.22
C VAL A 8 -18.18 -3.01 -16.77
N LYS A 9 -18.82 -1.87 -17.08
CA LYS A 9 -18.10 -0.68 -17.55
C LYS A 9 -16.97 -0.34 -16.58
N ASN A 10 -15.76 -0.16 -17.10
CA ASN A 10 -14.62 0.27 -16.32
C ASN A 10 -14.59 1.80 -16.23
N ASP A 11 -15.02 2.34 -15.09
CA ASP A 11 -15.09 3.78 -14.85
C ASP A 11 -13.72 4.47 -14.68
N PHE A 12 -12.63 3.69 -14.58
CA PHE A 12 -11.27 4.22 -14.50
C PHE A 12 -10.63 4.52 -15.85
N ILE A 13 -11.29 4.14 -16.97
CA ILE A 13 -10.77 4.45 -18.31
C ILE A 13 -10.84 5.97 -18.53
N PRO A 14 -9.68 6.65 -18.80
CA PRO A 14 -9.66 8.08 -19.01
C PRO A 14 -10.27 8.45 -20.37
N TYR A 15 -11.11 9.49 -20.40
CA TYR A 15 -11.65 10.07 -21.62
C TYR A 15 -10.80 11.22 -22.17
N ASN A 16 -10.04 11.88 -21.29
CA ASN A 16 -9.17 12.99 -21.66
C ASN A 16 -7.71 12.66 -21.34
N LEU A 17 -6.85 12.66 -22.33
CA LEU A 17 -5.42 12.39 -22.25
C LEU A 17 -4.59 13.67 -22.51
N SER A 18 -5.19 14.85 -22.44
CA SER A 18 -4.47 16.11 -22.62
C SER A 18 -3.41 16.30 -21.53
N LEU A 19 -2.30 16.92 -21.92
CA LEU A 19 -1.22 17.26 -20.99
C LEU A 19 -1.60 18.49 -20.18
N VAL A 20 -1.32 18.44 -18.89
CA VAL A 20 -1.38 19.63 -18.01
C VAL A 20 0.00 20.23 -17.93
N GLU A 21 0.18 21.45 -18.47
CA GLU A 21 1.44 22.17 -18.40
C GLU A 21 1.46 23.01 -17.12
N GLU A 22 2.23 22.55 -16.13
CA GLU A 22 2.44 23.28 -14.88
C GLU A 22 3.92 23.28 -14.48
N TYR A 23 4.36 24.38 -13.87
CA TYR A 23 5.71 24.49 -13.30
C TYR A 23 5.76 23.85 -11.90
N PRO A 24 6.95 23.36 -11.45
CA PRO A 24 7.13 22.88 -10.09
C PRO A 24 6.78 23.98 -9.09
N HIS A 25 5.84 23.73 -8.19
CA HIS A 25 5.47 24.68 -7.15
C HIS A 25 5.08 23.95 -5.87
N LEU A 26 5.21 24.67 -4.77
CA LEU A 26 4.75 24.25 -3.46
C LEU A 26 3.24 24.49 -3.40
N VAL A 27 2.45 23.42 -3.35
CA VAL A 27 0.98 23.50 -3.38
C VAL A 27 0.42 23.75 -1.98
N GLN A 28 1.07 23.18 -0.99
CA GLN A 28 0.67 23.31 0.42
C GLN A 28 1.91 23.24 1.31
N ASP A 29 1.97 24.13 2.29
CA ASP A 29 3.01 24.13 3.34
C ASP A 29 2.38 24.63 4.64
N ASP A 30 1.86 23.70 5.44
CA ASP A 30 1.27 23.97 6.73
C ASP A 30 1.70 22.92 7.76
N GLU A 31 1.23 23.05 9.00
CA GLU A 31 1.56 22.10 10.08
C GLU A 31 1.07 20.67 9.82
N ARG A 32 0.12 20.48 8.91
CA ARG A 32 -0.50 19.17 8.61
C ARG A 32 0.11 18.49 7.42
N ALA A 33 0.50 19.26 6.38
CA ALA A 33 1.00 18.69 5.15
C ALA A 33 1.94 19.63 4.41
N LYS A 34 2.94 19.03 3.78
CA LYS A 34 3.81 19.68 2.80
C LYS A 34 3.67 18.97 1.47
N VAL A 35 3.14 19.66 0.47
CA VAL A 35 2.82 19.09 -0.84
C VAL A 35 3.67 19.75 -1.92
N TRP A 36 4.44 18.95 -2.60
CA TRP A 36 5.25 19.37 -3.73
C TRP A 36 4.69 18.79 -5.02
N PHE A 37 4.57 19.62 -6.03
CA PHE A 37 4.19 19.21 -7.37
C PHE A 37 5.33 19.50 -8.35
N LYS A 38 5.65 18.51 -9.19
CA LYS A 38 6.62 18.64 -10.27
C LYS A 38 6.05 18.07 -11.56
N TYR A 39 6.04 18.85 -12.60
CA TYR A 39 5.70 18.38 -13.94
C TYR A 39 6.89 17.71 -14.61
N ASP A 40 6.69 16.48 -15.14
CA ASP A 40 7.69 15.83 -16.00
C ASP A 40 7.27 15.96 -17.48
N HIS A 41 7.90 16.89 -18.16
CA HIS A 41 7.63 17.21 -19.57
C HIS A 41 8.47 16.38 -20.56
N ARG A 42 9.37 15.52 -20.09
CA ARG A 42 10.29 14.76 -20.95
C ARG A 42 9.58 13.82 -21.91
N PHE A 43 8.58 13.10 -21.41
CA PHE A 43 7.85 12.10 -22.20
C PHE A 43 6.49 12.58 -22.71
N LYS A 44 6.04 13.77 -22.34
CA LYS A 44 4.76 14.37 -22.73
C LYS A 44 3.57 13.40 -22.60
N GLN A 45 3.55 12.64 -21.50
CA GLN A 45 2.47 11.71 -21.21
C GLN A 45 1.49 12.33 -20.20
N PRO A 46 0.16 12.15 -20.37
CA PRO A 46 -0.84 12.65 -19.42
C PRO A 46 -0.94 11.71 -18.21
N LYS A 47 0.19 11.46 -17.56
CA LYS A 47 0.32 10.59 -16.39
C LYS A 47 0.84 11.37 -15.19
N ILE A 48 0.43 10.93 -14.01
CA ILE A 48 0.87 11.46 -12.75
C ILE A 48 1.31 10.32 -11.82
N ALA A 49 2.32 10.58 -11.01
CA ALA A 49 2.72 9.75 -9.89
C ALA A 49 2.59 10.56 -8.61
N LEU A 50 1.88 10.01 -7.63
CA LEU A 50 1.64 10.62 -6.33
C LEU A 50 2.21 9.72 -5.25
N THR A 51 2.90 10.31 -4.29
CA THR A 51 3.41 9.60 -3.13
C THR A 51 3.05 10.39 -1.88
N PHE A 52 2.24 9.78 -1.01
CA PHE A 52 1.88 10.32 0.28
C PHE A 52 2.63 9.57 1.37
N ARG A 53 3.45 10.28 2.13
CA ARG A 53 4.07 9.75 3.34
C ARG A 53 3.32 10.28 4.55
N ILE A 54 2.64 9.38 5.25
CA ILE A 54 1.96 9.68 6.51
C ILE A 54 2.95 9.37 7.63
N GLU A 55 3.63 10.41 8.11
CA GLU A 55 4.62 10.25 9.17
C GLU A 55 3.95 10.02 10.52
N THR A 56 4.31 8.94 11.17
CA THR A 56 3.86 8.60 12.52
C THR A 56 4.86 7.70 13.22
N PRO A 57 5.29 8.05 14.44
CA PRO A 57 6.17 7.20 15.23
C PRO A 57 5.44 5.98 15.79
N LYS A 58 4.10 5.93 15.70
CA LYS A 58 3.29 4.88 16.34
C LYS A 58 3.52 3.50 15.73
N VAL A 59 3.79 3.41 14.43
CA VAL A 59 3.95 2.14 13.71
C VAL A 59 5.11 1.33 14.26
N TYR A 60 6.27 1.93 14.43
CA TYR A 60 7.49 1.27 14.90
C TYR A 60 7.75 1.41 16.40
N ARG A 61 6.82 1.99 17.17
CA ARG A 61 6.95 2.14 18.62
C ARG A 61 7.04 0.80 19.37
N SER A 62 6.45 -0.25 18.81
CA SER A 62 6.54 -1.61 19.33
C SER A 62 6.34 -2.62 18.21
N VAL A 63 6.85 -3.84 18.40
CA VAL A 63 6.63 -4.95 17.46
C VAL A 63 5.15 -5.25 17.27
N LYS A 64 4.33 -5.13 18.33
CA LYS A 64 2.87 -5.29 18.24
C LYS A 64 2.24 -4.26 17.31
N ASN A 65 2.64 -2.98 17.44
CA ASN A 65 2.12 -1.94 16.56
C ASN A 65 2.52 -2.15 15.10
N LEU A 66 3.76 -2.60 14.86
CA LEU A 66 4.22 -2.95 13.52
C LEU A 66 3.37 -4.07 12.91
N GLU A 67 3.14 -5.15 13.65
CA GLU A 67 2.36 -6.28 13.13
C GLU A 67 0.87 -5.93 12.96
N LEU A 68 0.30 -5.06 13.82
CA LEU A 68 -1.04 -4.50 13.62
C LEU A 68 -1.12 -3.66 12.34
N ALA A 69 -0.11 -2.81 12.09
CA ALA A 69 -0.06 -1.99 10.88
C ALA A 69 0.05 -2.85 9.61
N LYS A 70 0.84 -3.92 9.65
CA LYS A 70 0.94 -4.88 8.53
C LYS A 70 -0.32 -5.69 8.30
N LEU A 71 -1.01 -6.10 9.38
CA LEU A 71 -2.33 -6.72 9.27
C LEU A 71 -3.31 -5.76 8.59
N TYR A 72 -3.34 -4.51 9.02
CA TYR A 72 -4.17 -3.48 8.40
C TYR A 72 -3.82 -3.28 6.91
N GLU A 73 -2.53 -3.20 6.57
CA GLU A 73 -2.07 -3.13 5.18
C GLU A 73 -2.61 -4.30 4.35
N ALA A 74 -2.45 -5.53 4.84
CA ALA A 74 -2.90 -6.73 4.14
C ALA A 74 -4.44 -6.79 3.98
N MET A 75 -5.17 -6.35 4.99
CA MET A 75 -6.64 -6.26 4.93
C MET A 75 -7.11 -5.19 3.96
N MET A 76 -6.43 -4.06 3.92
CA MET A 76 -6.69 -2.99 2.97
C MET A 76 -6.46 -3.47 1.53
N GLN A 77 -5.37 -4.19 1.28
CA GLN A 77 -5.08 -4.78 -0.03
C GLN A 77 -6.15 -5.79 -0.44
N GLU A 78 -6.58 -6.65 0.48
CA GLU A 78 -7.67 -7.62 0.25
C GLU A 78 -9.00 -6.91 -0.06
N GLY A 79 -9.31 -5.82 0.65
CA GLY A 79 -10.52 -5.03 0.42
C GLY A 79 -10.58 -4.37 -0.96
N LEU A 80 -9.44 -4.10 -1.58
CA LEU A 80 -9.33 -3.54 -2.93
C LEU A 80 -9.14 -4.61 -4.02
N ASN A 81 -8.99 -5.88 -3.66
CA ASN A 81 -8.60 -6.94 -4.59
C ASN A 81 -9.54 -7.07 -5.81
N GLU A 82 -10.83 -6.93 -5.60
CA GLU A 82 -11.83 -6.96 -6.69
C GLU A 82 -11.68 -5.81 -7.69
N LEU A 83 -11.09 -4.69 -7.26
CA LEU A 83 -10.91 -3.49 -8.05
C LEU A 83 -9.51 -3.39 -8.70
N VAL A 84 -8.57 -4.26 -8.31
CA VAL A 84 -7.19 -4.24 -8.83
C VAL A 84 -7.17 -4.39 -10.34
N TYR A 85 -7.90 -5.36 -10.87
CA TYR A 85 -7.90 -5.65 -12.30
C TYR A 85 -8.45 -4.49 -13.16
N PRO A 86 -9.66 -3.93 -12.89
CA PRO A 86 -10.15 -2.75 -13.58
C PRO A 86 -9.20 -1.54 -13.47
N ILE A 87 -8.61 -1.30 -12.31
CA ILE A 87 -7.66 -0.21 -12.08
C ILE A 87 -6.43 -0.38 -12.98
N GLN A 88 -5.85 -1.58 -13.02
CA GLN A 88 -4.65 -1.88 -13.81
C GLN A 88 -4.91 -1.79 -15.32
N ILE A 89 -6.04 -2.31 -15.82
CA ILE A 89 -6.43 -2.20 -17.23
C ILE A 89 -6.60 -0.73 -17.64
N ALA A 90 -7.11 0.13 -16.73
CA ALA A 90 -7.23 1.56 -16.97
C ALA A 90 -5.87 2.30 -16.93
N GLY A 91 -4.75 1.58 -16.73
CA GLY A 91 -3.41 2.17 -16.64
C GLY A 91 -3.17 2.94 -15.34
N LEU A 92 -3.94 2.62 -14.30
CA LEU A 92 -3.78 3.16 -12.95
C LEU A 92 -3.10 2.14 -12.04
N SER A 93 -2.48 2.62 -11.00
CA SER A 93 -1.84 1.78 -9.98
C SER A 93 -1.94 2.40 -8.61
N TYR A 94 -1.94 1.58 -7.58
CA TYR A 94 -1.79 2.01 -6.21
C TYR A 94 -0.90 1.04 -5.43
N GLY A 95 -0.28 1.52 -4.37
CA GLY A 95 0.49 0.72 -3.43
C GLY A 95 0.40 1.33 -2.04
N LEU A 96 0.25 0.49 -1.04
CA LEU A 96 0.33 0.84 0.37
C LEU A 96 1.47 0.04 0.96
N SER A 97 2.34 0.69 1.72
CA SER A 97 3.42 0.00 2.44
C SER A 97 3.64 0.62 3.81
N ILE A 98 3.98 -0.25 4.75
CA ILE A 98 4.35 0.15 6.11
C ILE A 98 5.86 0.34 6.16
N GLU A 99 6.28 1.56 6.44
CA GLU A 99 7.68 1.95 6.58
C GLU A 99 8.03 2.31 8.03
N LYS A 100 9.33 2.39 8.33
CA LYS A 100 9.83 2.74 9.67
C LYS A 100 9.28 4.08 10.18
N LYS A 101 9.11 5.07 9.29
CA LYS A 101 8.60 6.40 9.65
C LYS A 101 7.08 6.52 9.58
N GLY A 102 6.37 5.47 9.17
CA GLY A 102 4.92 5.50 9.05
C GLY A 102 4.39 4.72 7.87
N VAL A 103 3.48 5.34 7.11
CA VAL A 103 2.77 4.71 6.00
C VAL A 103 3.08 5.44 4.71
N LEU A 104 3.42 4.70 3.68
CA LEU A 104 3.62 5.21 2.33
C LEU A 104 2.47 4.74 1.45
N LEU A 105 1.75 5.71 0.85
CA LEU A 105 0.71 5.47 -0.14
C LEU A 105 1.18 6.01 -1.48
N SER A 106 1.32 5.15 -2.47
CA SER A 106 1.71 5.50 -3.83
C SER A 106 0.54 5.27 -4.77
N LEU A 107 0.30 6.23 -5.66
CA LEU A 107 -0.73 6.20 -6.68
C LEU A 107 -0.14 6.66 -8.00
N GLY A 108 -0.52 6.04 -9.10
CA GLY A 108 0.00 6.41 -10.41
C GLY A 108 -0.96 6.09 -11.54
N GLY A 109 -0.75 6.77 -12.67
CA GLY A 109 -1.49 6.52 -13.89
C GLY A 109 -1.97 7.79 -14.59
N TYR A 110 -3.02 7.65 -15.40
CA TYR A 110 -3.57 8.78 -16.17
C TYR A 110 -4.16 9.86 -15.27
N SER A 111 -3.75 11.12 -15.48
CA SER A 111 -4.06 12.28 -14.64
C SER A 111 -5.57 12.53 -14.48
N GLU A 112 -6.35 12.28 -15.53
CA GLU A 112 -7.80 12.48 -15.52
C GLU A 112 -8.51 11.67 -14.42
N ARG A 113 -8.08 10.41 -14.20
CA ARG A 113 -8.77 9.47 -13.30
C ARG A 113 -8.10 9.27 -11.96
N ILE A 114 -6.97 9.93 -11.74
CA ILE A 114 -6.23 9.78 -10.48
C ILE A 114 -7.04 10.28 -9.27
N GLY A 115 -7.85 11.32 -9.45
CA GLY A 115 -8.70 11.85 -8.39
C GLY A 115 -9.76 10.84 -7.91
N ASP A 116 -10.32 10.08 -8.83
CA ASP A 116 -11.30 9.03 -8.50
C ASP A 116 -10.61 7.85 -7.78
N LEU A 117 -9.39 7.50 -8.22
CA LEU A 117 -8.57 6.50 -7.53
C LEU A 117 -8.22 6.95 -6.10
N ILE A 118 -7.83 8.20 -5.88
CA ILE A 118 -7.55 8.74 -4.54
C ILE A 118 -8.78 8.61 -3.64
N LYS A 119 -9.96 9.03 -4.12
CA LYS A 119 -11.22 8.93 -3.35
C LYS A 119 -11.53 7.48 -2.98
N LEU A 120 -11.39 6.55 -3.92
CA LEU A 120 -11.64 5.14 -3.71
C LEU A 120 -10.69 4.55 -2.65
N VAL A 121 -9.38 4.78 -2.81
CA VAL A 121 -8.36 4.25 -1.90
C VAL A 121 -8.49 4.87 -0.51
N THR A 122 -8.71 6.18 -0.41
CA THR A 122 -8.87 6.85 0.89
C THR A 122 -10.17 6.46 1.58
N LYS A 123 -11.25 6.21 0.84
CA LYS A 123 -12.48 5.64 1.40
C LYS A 123 -12.22 4.26 1.98
N ASN A 124 -11.56 3.38 1.23
CA ASN A 124 -11.23 2.04 1.70
C ASN A 124 -10.32 2.07 2.94
N LEU A 125 -9.31 2.96 2.95
CA LEU A 125 -8.45 3.17 4.13
C LEU A 125 -9.24 3.56 5.40
N LYS A 126 -10.32 4.32 5.26
CA LYS A 126 -11.14 4.74 6.42
C LYS A 126 -12.18 3.70 6.82
N GLU A 127 -12.69 2.95 5.87
CA GLU A 127 -13.86 2.09 6.01
C GLU A 127 -13.50 0.62 5.75
N VAL A 128 -12.30 0.18 6.16
CA VAL A 128 -11.91 -1.23 6.03
C VAL A 128 -12.94 -2.11 6.72
N LYS A 129 -13.70 -2.86 5.93
CA LYS A 129 -14.61 -3.87 6.46
C LYS A 129 -13.82 -5.08 6.88
N VAL A 130 -13.82 -5.34 8.16
CA VAL A 130 -13.12 -6.47 8.73
C VAL A 130 -14.08 -7.66 8.75
N ASP A 131 -13.79 -8.65 7.91
CA ASP A 131 -14.41 -9.97 7.96
C ASP A 131 -13.55 -10.89 8.82
N GLU A 132 -14.17 -11.57 9.81
CA GLU A 132 -13.45 -12.44 10.74
C GLU A 132 -12.67 -13.55 10.02
N GLN A 133 -13.28 -14.15 8.99
CA GLN A 133 -12.64 -15.24 8.25
C GLN A 133 -11.45 -14.71 7.42
N LYS A 134 -11.61 -13.56 6.76
CA LYS A 134 -10.52 -12.90 6.01
C LYS A 134 -9.38 -12.51 6.95
N PHE A 135 -9.69 -11.94 8.11
CA PHE A 135 -8.69 -11.62 9.12
C PHE A 135 -7.91 -12.87 9.57
N ALA A 136 -8.61 -13.95 9.89
CA ALA A 136 -7.98 -15.20 10.32
C ALA A 136 -7.05 -15.75 9.22
N ASN A 137 -7.50 -15.77 7.98
CA ASN A 137 -6.72 -16.25 6.84
C ASN A 137 -5.45 -15.40 6.60
N ILE A 138 -5.58 -14.08 6.63
CA ILE A 138 -4.45 -13.14 6.46
C ILE A 138 -3.45 -13.33 7.60
N LYS A 139 -3.92 -13.36 8.85
CA LYS A 139 -3.07 -13.56 10.01
C LYS A 139 -2.32 -14.90 9.93
N GLU A 140 -3.01 -15.99 9.57
CA GLU A 140 -2.40 -17.30 9.40
C GLU A 140 -1.33 -17.28 8.28
N ALA A 141 -1.62 -16.64 7.14
CA ALA A 141 -0.67 -16.49 6.05
C ALA A 141 0.59 -15.72 6.49
N MET A 142 0.44 -14.64 7.27
CA MET A 142 1.56 -13.88 7.82
C MET A 142 2.39 -14.71 8.81
N ILE A 143 1.74 -15.46 9.72
CA ILE A 143 2.41 -16.37 10.66
C ILE A 143 3.20 -17.44 9.90
N ARG A 144 2.59 -18.07 8.90
CA ARG A 144 3.22 -19.07 8.04
C ARG A 144 4.40 -18.47 7.27
N GLY A 145 4.25 -17.25 6.75
CA GLY A 145 5.34 -16.51 6.09
C GLY A 145 6.55 -16.31 7.00
N LEU A 146 6.34 -15.85 8.24
CA LEU A 146 7.40 -15.67 9.24
C LEU A 146 8.09 -16.99 9.61
N LYS A 147 7.31 -18.08 9.79
CA LYS A 147 7.87 -19.43 10.07
C LYS A 147 8.70 -19.95 8.90
N ASN A 148 8.22 -19.78 7.68
CA ASN A 148 8.89 -20.30 6.47
C ASN A 148 10.20 -19.57 6.16
N LYS A 149 10.41 -18.33 6.62
CA LYS A 149 11.70 -17.64 6.45
C LYS A 149 12.88 -18.41 7.05
N LYS A 150 12.65 -19.17 8.11
CA LYS A 150 13.69 -20.04 8.71
C LYS A 150 14.14 -21.18 7.78
N LEU A 151 13.29 -21.58 6.84
CA LEU A 151 13.56 -22.62 5.85
C LEU A 151 14.23 -22.06 4.59
N GLY A 152 14.47 -20.76 4.53
CA GLY A 152 15.12 -20.09 3.41
C GLY A 152 16.57 -20.50 3.22
N GLN A 153 17.09 -20.17 2.04
CA GLN A 153 18.48 -20.50 1.66
C GLN A 153 19.49 -19.80 2.60
N ALA A 154 20.64 -20.44 2.83
CA ALA A 154 21.64 -19.99 3.80
C ALA A 154 22.11 -18.53 3.55
N TYR A 155 22.31 -18.13 2.29
CA TYR A 155 22.72 -16.76 1.96
C TYR A 155 21.65 -15.70 2.31
N SER A 156 20.37 -16.02 2.12
CA SER A 156 19.27 -15.12 2.51
C SER A 156 19.20 -14.94 4.02
N ARG A 157 19.45 -16.00 4.77
CA ARG A 157 19.55 -15.97 6.23
C ARG A 157 20.77 -15.15 6.69
N GLY A 158 21.92 -15.33 6.05
CA GLY A 158 23.11 -14.52 6.32
C GLY A 158 22.86 -13.03 6.07
N GLY A 159 22.22 -12.68 4.95
CA GLY A 159 21.80 -11.32 4.64
C GLY A 159 20.86 -10.73 5.70
N TYR A 160 19.88 -11.52 6.15
CA TYR A 160 18.95 -11.11 7.20
C TYR A 160 19.67 -10.78 8.53
N TYR A 161 20.59 -11.61 8.98
CA TYR A 161 21.35 -11.35 10.21
C TYR A 161 22.29 -10.16 10.08
N ASN A 162 22.92 -9.97 8.91
CA ASN A 162 23.69 -8.76 8.65
C ASN A 162 22.79 -7.50 8.74
N TYR A 163 21.58 -7.57 8.20
CA TYR A 163 20.63 -6.48 8.25
C TYR A 163 20.22 -6.13 9.68
N LEU A 164 19.97 -7.15 10.52
CA LEU A 164 19.67 -6.99 11.94
C LEU A 164 20.82 -6.36 12.73
N MET A 165 22.07 -6.67 12.38
CA MET A 165 23.25 -6.10 13.05
C MET A 165 23.54 -4.66 12.65
N LEU A 166 23.26 -4.30 11.38
CA LEU A 166 23.60 -3.00 10.83
C LEU A 166 22.51 -1.94 11.04
N LEU A 167 21.25 -2.34 11.15
CA LEU A 167 20.13 -1.42 11.27
C LEU A 167 19.59 -1.40 12.71
N GLN A 168 19.58 -0.22 13.28
CA GLN A 168 18.94 0.01 14.58
C GLN A 168 17.41 -0.13 14.48
N GLU A 169 16.78 -0.60 15.58
CA GLU A 169 15.33 -0.70 15.73
C GLU A 169 14.66 -1.65 14.71
N LEU A 170 15.31 -2.75 14.38
CA LEU A 170 14.65 -3.85 13.67
C LEU A 170 14.21 -4.92 14.65
N TYR A 171 13.00 -5.40 14.46
CA TYR A 171 12.47 -6.54 15.20
C TYR A 171 12.81 -7.85 14.46
N THR A 172 13.20 -8.86 15.22
CA THR A 172 13.46 -10.19 14.70
C THR A 172 12.18 -10.88 14.22
N ASP A 173 12.29 -11.90 13.38
CA ASP A 173 11.12 -12.66 12.93
C ASP A 173 10.48 -13.43 14.09
N GLU A 174 11.25 -13.80 15.13
CA GLU A 174 10.75 -14.40 16.37
C GLU A 174 9.90 -13.43 17.18
N GLU A 175 10.36 -12.19 17.37
CA GLU A 175 9.61 -11.14 18.06
C GLU A 175 8.32 -10.80 17.31
N LYS A 176 8.39 -10.69 15.98
CA LYS A 176 7.20 -10.48 15.13
C LYS A 176 6.19 -11.61 15.27
N LEU A 177 6.67 -12.87 15.24
CA LEU A 177 5.81 -14.04 15.40
C LEU A 177 5.14 -14.07 16.79
N ALA A 178 5.90 -13.78 17.85
CA ALA A 178 5.39 -13.71 19.22
C ALA A 178 4.34 -12.61 19.38
N ALA A 179 4.56 -11.45 18.75
CA ALA A 179 3.63 -10.33 18.81
C ALA A 179 2.36 -10.56 17.95
N LEU A 180 2.48 -11.20 16.79
CA LEU A 180 1.38 -11.45 15.86
C LEU A 180 0.41 -12.53 16.35
N THR A 181 0.94 -13.58 16.99
CA THR A 181 0.15 -14.75 17.42
C THR A 181 -1.04 -14.40 18.32
N PRO A 182 -0.92 -13.55 19.37
CA PRO A 182 -2.04 -13.23 20.26
C PRO A 182 -3.01 -12.18 19.72
N ILE A 183 -2.75 -11.55 18.57
CA ILE A 183 -3.65 -10.51 18.04
C ILE A 183 -5.00 -11.13 17.66
N THR A 184 -6.07 -10.59 18.18
CA THR A 184 -7.46 -10.96 17.89
C THR A 184 -8.22 -9.77 17.32
N LEU A 185 -9.29 -10.07 16.60
CA LEU A 185 -10.26 -9.08 16.20
C LEU A 185 -11.12 -8.75 17.43
N SER A 186 -11.03 -7.51 17.93
CA SER A 186 -11.84 -7.01 19.05
C SER A 186 -12.61 -5.78 18.65
#